data_79efc873b054223e67e0588f91fa2b3c
#
_entry.id   79efc873b054223e67e0588f91fa2b3c
#
_cell.length_a   1.000
_cell.length_b   1.000
_cell.length_c   1.000
_cell.angle_alpha   90.00
_cell.angle_beta   90.00
_cell.angle_gamma   90.00
#
_symmetry.space_group_name_H-M   'P 1'
#
loop_
_entity.id
_entity.type
_entity.pdbx_description
1 polymer ?
#
loop_
_entity_poly.entity_id
_entity_poly.type
_entity_poly.pdbx_seq_one_letter_code
_entity_poly.pdbx_strand_id
1 'polypeptide(L)'
;MPELRHVQPSPGPLGLIGGVHGSMSDSGSSTRKPNPGTNGGKGGGPASTEYDVLEGRLGYSLERALLVRALTHRSYAYENGGLPTNERLEFLGDSVLGLVVTDTLYRLHPEVAEGTLAKLRAAVVNSRALAEVGRGLDLGAFIRLGKGEEGTGGRDKSSILADTVEAVIGAIYLDQGLDSATDFVHRLFDPLIAESAQLGAGLDWKTSLQELTAAVGIGVPEYVVTESGPDHEKTFTAAARVAGEDYGSGSGRSKKEAEQKAAESAWRAIKAKHEAGRPDGDPAAALG
;
A
#
# COMPACT_ATOMS: atom_id res chain seq x y z
N MET A 1 -25.50 0.81 35.00
CA MET A 1 -24.30 -0.02 35.13
C MET A 1 -24.71 -1.47 35.22
N PRO A 2 -24.57 -2.31 34.21
CA PRO A 2 -24.49 -3.75 34.37
C PRO A 2 -23.06 -4.23 34.10
N GLU A 3 -22.60 -5.12 34.99
CA GLU A 3 -21.29 -5.71 35.07
C GLU A 3 -20.96 -6.58 33.86
N LEU A 4 -19.76 -6.40 33.29
CA LEU A 4 -19.16 -7.28 32.31
C LEU A 4 -18.64 -8.54 33.02
N ARG A 5 -19.30 -9.68 32.77
CA ARG A 5 -18.83 -11.01 33.19
C ARG A 5 -17.67 -11.46 32.32
N HIS A 6 -16.54 -11.70 32.95
CA HIS A 6 -15.40 -12.39 32.39
C HIS A 6 -15.77 -13.84 32.04
N VAL A 7 -15.64 -14.21 30.75
CA VAL A 7 -15.72 -15.60 30.30
C VAL A 7 -14.30 -16.11 30.12
N GLN A 8 -13.92 -17.07 30.96
CA GLN A 8 -12.68 -17.83 30.82
C GLN A 8 -12.88 -18.99 29.84
N PRO A 9 -11.89 -19.35 28.99
CA PRO A 9 -11.96 -20.55 28.15
C PRO A 9 -11.60 -21.79 28.94
N SER A 10 -12.41 -22.84 28.78
CA SER A 10 -12.23 -24.16 29.35
C SER A 10 -11.10 -24.95 28.67
N PRO A 11 -10.30 -25.76 29.38
CA PRO A 11 -9.32 -26.64 28.78
C PRO A 11 -9.98 -27.92 28.28
N GLY A 12 -9.70 -28.31 27.02
CA GLY A 12 -10.08 -29.63 26.47
C GLY A 12 -9.13 -30.77 26.89
N PRO A 13 -9.56 -32.03 26.79
CA PRO A 13 -8.90 -33.12 27.48
C PRO A 13 -7.69 -33.71 26.75
N LEU A 14 -6.66 -34.01 27.55
CA LEU A 14 -5.51 -34.84 27.21
C LEU A 14 -5.95 -36.31 27.03
N GLY A 15 -5.68 -36.90 25.88
CA GLY A 15 -5.81 -38.32 25.60
C GLY A 15 -4.44 -39.00 25.45
N LEU A 16 -4.01 -39.68 26.49
CA LEU A 16 -2.91 -40.64 26.50
C LEU A 16 -3.43 -42.01 26.02
N ILE A 17 -2.76 -42.65 25.09
CA ILE A 17 -2.64 -44.12 24.93
C ILE A 17 -1.44 -44.30 23.99
N GLY A 18 -0.31 -44.97 24.29
CA GLY A 18 -0.17 -46.31 24.80
C GLY A 18 0.57 -47.08 23.70
N GLY A 19 1.90 -47.36 23.92
CA GLY A 19 2.75 -48.04 22.95
C GLY A 19 2.49 -49.56 22.91
N VAL A 20 2.86 -50.21 21.80
CA VAL A 20 3.20 -51.63 21.74
C VAL A 20 4.36 -51.85 20.77
N HIS A 21 5.39 -52.51 21.27
CA HIS A 21 6.51 -53.09 20.54
C HIS A 21 6.09 -54.22 19.60
N GLY A 22 6.82 -54.39 18.50
CA GLY A 22 6.79 -55.59 17.66
C GLY A 22 7.87 -55.55 16.59
N SER A 23 8.98 -56.21 16.85
CA SER A 23 10.06 -56.53 15.89
C SER A 23 9.70 -57.74 15.03
N MET A 24 10.14 -57.78 13.75
CA MET A 24 10.97 -58.81 13.13
C MET A 24 10.93 -58.72 11.61
N SER A 25 12.12 -58.56 11.09
CA SER A 25 12.76 -59.13 9.89
C SER A 25 11.88 -59.92 8.89
N ASP A 26 11.94 -59.63 7.58
CA ASP A 26 12.64 -60.55 6.66
C ASP A 26 12.92 -59.88 5.29
N SER A 27 13.98 -60.39 4.68
CA SER A 27 14.63 -60.07 3.43
C SER A 27 13.82 -60.46 2.18
N GLY A 28 13.85 -59.59 1.16
CA GLY A 28 13.30 -59.87 -0.18
C GLY A 28 13.87 -58.94 -1.26
N SER A 29 15.05 -59.28 -1.77
CA SER A 29 15.66 -58.73 -2.97
C SER A 29 14.78 -58.96 -4.18
N SER A 30 14.34 -57.88 -4.85
CA SER A 30 13.85 -57.95 -6.25
C SER A 30 14.32 -56.71 -7.03
N THR A 31 15.33 -56.98 -7.85
CA THR A 31 15.84 -56.07 -8.88
C THR A 31 14.76 -55.81 -9.93
N ARG A 32 14.23 -54.60 -10.00
CA ARG A 32 13.49 -54.07 -11.15
C ARG A 32 14.31 -52.99 -11.87
N LYS A 33 14.64 -53.25 -13.14
CA LYS A 33 15.28 -52.34 -14.07
C LYS A 33 14.43 -51.04 -14.24
N PRO A 34 15.04 -49.86 -14.39
CA PRO A 34 14.33 -48.64 -14.68
C PRO A 34 13.83 -48.66 -16.13
N ASN A 35 12.57 -48.30 -16.31
CA ASN A 35 11.92 -48.07 -17.59
C ASN A 35 12.24 -46.63 -18.08
N PRO A 36 12.82 -46.39 -19.23
CA PRO A 36 13.02 -45.02 -19.75
C PRO A 36 11.81 -44.59 -20.59
N GLY A 37 11.11 -43.57 -20.13
CA GLY A 37 10.19 -42.90 -21.01
C GLY A 37 8.88 -42.43 -20.39
N THR A 38 8.88 -41.28 -19.73
CA THR A 38 7.77 -40.33 -19.80
C THR A 38 8.37 -38.93 -19.83
N ASN A 39 8.30 -38.34 -21.02
CA ASN A 39 8.62 -36.96 -21.25
C ASN A 39 7.54 -36.09 -20.63
N GLY A 40 7.74 -35.71 -19.34
CA GLY A 40 6.87 -34.81 -18.61
C GLY A 40 7.13 -33.38 -19.01
N GLY A 41 6.10 -32.71 -19.50
CA GLY A 41 6.13 -31.33 -19.97
C GLY A 41 6.80 -30.39 -18.99
N LYS A 42 7.78 -29.63 -19.50
CA LYS A 42 8.42 -28.53 -18.80
C LYS A 42 7.44 -27.35 -18.69
N GLY A 43 6.61 -27.33 -17.66
CA GLY A 43 6.04 -26.12 -17.12
C GLY A 43 7.10 -25.49 -16.22
N GLY A 44 8.03 -24.70 -16.79
CA GLY A 44 9.13 -24.13 -16.04
C GLY A 44 8.66 -22.97 -15.16
N GLY A 45 8.47 -23.21 -13.86
CA GLY A 45 8.60 -22.15 -12.88
C GLY A 45 10.09 -21.79 -12.71
N PRO A 46 10.41 -20.58 -12.17
CA PRO A 46 11.78 -20.13 -11.96
C PRO A 46 12.62 -21.15 -11.16
N ALA A 47 13.90 -21.28 -11.52
CA ALA A 47 14.84 -22.13 -10.78
C ALA A 47 15.13 -21.55 -9.39
N SER A 48 15.71 -22.34 -8.47
CA SER A 48 16.00 -21.87 -7.09
C SER A 48 16.86 -20.59 -7.07
N THR A 49 17.80 -20.45 -8.00
CA THR A 49 18.63 -19.25 -8.17
C THR A 49 17.85 -17.99 -8.59
N GLU A 50 16.74 -18.15 -9.33
CA GLU A 50 15.90 -17.02 -9.76
C GLU A 50 15.09 -16.47 -8.58
N TYR A 51 14.61 -17.34 -7.67
CA TYR A 51 13.94 -16.89 -6.44
C TYR A 51 14.90 -16.17 -5.50
N ASP A 52 16.16 -16.59 -5.42
CA ASP A 52 17.17 -15.91 -4.61
C ASP A 52 17.44 -14.47 -5.11
N VAL A 53 17.39 -14.25 -6.43
CA VAL A 53 17.46 -12.92 -7.05
C VAL A 53 16.25 -12.07 -6.64
N LEU A 54 15.05 -12.66 -6.68
CA LEU A 54 13.83 -11.96 -6.27
C LEU A 54 13.87 -11.61 -4.78
N GLU A 55 14.23 -12.55 -3.92
CA GLU A 55 14.37 -12.33 -2.47
C GLU A 55 15.35 -11.19 -2.16
N GLY A 56 16.46 -11.11 -2.92
CA GLY A 56 17.39 -9.98 -2.83
C GLY A 56 16.76 -8.63 -3.17
N ARG A 57 15.87 -8.57 -4.16
CA ARG A 57 15.11 -7.34 -4.52
C ARG A 57 14.04 -7.01 -3.50
N LEU A 58 13.33 -8.04 -2.99
CA LEU A 58 12.36 -7.89 -1.93
C LEU A 58 13.01 -7.46 -0.61
N GLY A 59 14.30 -7.80 -0.40
CA GLY A 59 15.02 -7.60 0.87
C GLY A 59 14.57 -8.56 1.96
N TYR A 60 13.84 -9.61 1.59
CA TYR A 60 13.28 -10.61 2.50
C TYR A 60 13.46 -12.01 1.90
N SER A 61 13.88 -12.95 2.72
CA SER A 61 13.82 -14.39 2.40
C SER A 61 12.51 -14.93 2.95
N LEU A 62 11.70 -15.53 2.08
CA LEU A 62 10.36 -16.00 2.41
C LEU A 62 10.29 -17.54 2.37
N GLU A 63 9.35 -18.08 3.14
CA GLU A 63 9.00 -19.51 3.01
C GLU A 63 8.64 -19.79 1.54
N ARG A 64 9.30 -20.78 0.95
CA ARG A 64 9.27 -21.05 -0.51
C ARG A 64 7.86 -21.27 -1.04
N ALA A 65 6.99 -21.97 -0.30
CA ALA A 65 5.63 -22.22 -0.74
C ALA A 65 4.78 -20.94 -0.76
N LEU A 66 5.00 -20.02 0.20
CA LEU A 66 4.35 -18.71 0.21
C LEU A 66 4.81 -17.85 -0.96
N LEU A 67 6.12 -17.77 -1.20
CA LEU A 67 6.67 -17.00 -2.33
C LEU A 67 6.13 -17.52 -3.68
N VAL A 68 6.21 -18.82 -3.90
CA VAL A 68 5.68 -19.45 -5.12
C VAL A 68 4.20 -19.17 -5.28
N ARG A 69 3.43 -19.23 -4.19
CA ARG A 69 2.00 -18.92 -4.22
C ARG A 69 1.73 -17.46 -4.55
N ALA A 70 2.45 -16.50 -3.96
CA ALA A 70 2.32 -15.07 -4.26
C ALA A 70 2.57 -14.77 -5.75
N LEU A 71 3.45 -15.52 -6.38
CA LEU A 71 3.79 -15.41 -7.80
C LEU A 71 2.90 -16.24 -8.73
N THR A 72 1.93 -17.02 -8.23
CA THR A 72 1.09 -17.90 -9.05
C THR A 72 -0.22 -17.22 -9.43
N HIS A 73 -0.30 -16.71 -10.65
CA HIS A 73 -1.53 -16.15 -11.21
C HIS A 73 -2.54 -17.26 -11.56
N ARG A 74 -3.84 -16.95 -11.50
CA ARG A 74 -4.92 -17.90 -11.78
C ARG A 74 -4.84 -18.58 -13.13
N SER A 75 -4.32 -17.90 -14.18
CA SER A 75 -4.16 -18.50 -15.50
C SER A 75 -3.19 -19.69 -15.48
N TYR A 76 -2.08 -19.55 -14.74
CA TYR A 76 -1.13 -20.65 -14.56
C TYR A 76 -1.74 -21.80 -13.78
N ALA A 77 -2.43 -21.49 -12.69
CA ALA A 77 -3.08 -22.48 -11.85
C ALA A 77 -4.09 -23.31 -12.63
N TYR A 78 -4.89 -22.66 -13.48
CA TYR A 78 -5.87 -23.33 -14.35
C TYR A 78 -5.22 -24.31 -15.33
N GLU A 79 -4.13 -23.93 -15.97
CA GLU A 79 -3.40 -24.79 -16.92
C GLU A 79 -2.60 -25.92 -16.23
N ASN A 80 -2.39 -25.84 -14.92
CA ASN A 80 -1.55 -26.77 -14.14
C ASN A 80 -2.32 -27.52 -13.04
N GLY A 81 -3.58 -27.87 -13.29
CA GLY A 81 -4.34 -28.79 -12.42
C GLY A 81 -4.97 -28.13 -11.20
N GLY A 82 -5.20 -26.80 -11.22
CA GLY A 82 -5.93 -26.09 -10.16
C GLY A 82 -5.06 -25.82 -8.93
N LEU A 83 -3.82 -25.38 -9.13
CA LEU A 83 -2.91 -25.01 -8.05
C LEU A 83 -3.49 -23.84 -7.22
N PRO A 84 -3.06 -23.67 -5.94
CA PRO A 84 -3.38 -22.48 -5.17
C PRO A 84 -2.87 -21.21 -5.85
N THR A 85 -3.76 -20.22 -5.99
CA THR A 85 -3.48 -18.92 -6.62
C THR A 85 -3.03 -17.87 -5.60
N ASN A 86 -2.57 -16.72 -6.10
CA ASN A 86 -2.22 -15.56 -5.28
C ASN A 86 -3.43 -14.78 -4.73
N GLU A 87 -4.64 -14.96 -5.26
CA GLU A 87 -5.84 -14.15 -4.96
C GLU A 87 -6.12 -13.96 -3.46
N ARG A 88 -5.91 -15.00 -2.63
CA ARG A 88 -6.11 -14.86 -1.18
C ARG A 88 -4.98 -14.10 -0.48
N LEU A 89 -3.78 -14.15 -1.03
CA LEU A 89 -2.65 -13.33 -0.53
C LEU A 89 -2.80 -11.88 -0.96
N GLU A 90 -3.26 -11.62 -2.18
CA GLU A 90 -3.66 -10.31 -2.70
C GLU A 90 -4.69 -9.65 -1.78
N PHE A 91 -5.81 -10.34 -1.49
CA PHE A 91 -6.83 -9.84 -0.58
C PHE A 91 -6.29 -9.45 0.81
N LEU A 92 -5.39 -10.26 1.36
CA LEU A 92 -4.76 -9.98 2.65
C LEU A 92 -3.78 -8.81 2.54
N GLY A 93 -2.97 -8.80 1.49
CA GLY A 93 -1.95 -7.78 1.25
C GLY A 93 -2.52 -6.41 0.99
N ASP A 94 -3.65 -6.30 0.24
CA ASP A 94 -4.40 -5.05 0.08
C ASP A 94 -4.78 -4.45 1.43
N SER A 95 -5.30 -5.29 2.34
CA SER A 95 -5.68 -4.84 3.69
C SER A 95 -4.48 -4.38 4.52
N VAL A 96 -3.35 -5.07 4.44
CA VAL A 96 -2.10 -4.70 5.13
C VAL A 96 -1.54 -3.39 4.55
N LEU A 97 -1.46 -3.27 3.21
CA LEU A 97 -1.04 -2.06 2.51
C LEU A 97 -1.94 -0.87 2.89
N GLY A 98 -3.26 -1.08 2.84
CA GLY A 98 -4.24 -0.07 3.20
C GLY A 98 -4.07 0.42 4.64
N LEU A 99 -3.82 -0.48 5.60
CA LEU A 99 -3.55 -0.14 6.99
C LEU A 99 -2.28 0.71 7.13
N VAL A 100 -1.15 0.24 6.58
CA VAL A 100 0.14 0.93 6.73
C VAL A 100 0.11 2.32 6.10
N VAL A 101 -0.41 2.45 4.87
CA VAL A 101 -0.50 3.75 4.19
C VAL A 101 -1.47 4.67 4.93
N THR A 102 -2.58 4.15 5.46
CA THR A 102 -3.54 4.96 6.22
C THR A 102 -2.94 5.47 7.54
N ASP A 103 -2.25 4.61 8.30
CA ASP A 103 -1.56 5.01 9.53
C ASP A 103 -0.49 6.07 9.26
N THR A 104 0.30 5.87 8.19
CA THR A 104 1.33 6.83 7.76
C THR A 104 0.72 8.19 7.42
N LEU A 105 -0.32 8.24 6.59
CA LEU A 105 -0.99 9.49 6.22
C LEU A 105 -1.64 10.18 7.42
N TYR A 106 -2.26 9.42 8.30
CA TYR A 106 -2.88 9.93 9.53
C TYR A 106 -1.85 10.61 10.44
N ARG A 107 -0.67 10.02 10.60
CA ARG A 107 0.41 10.59 11.43
C ARG A 107 1.11 11.76 10.77
N LEU A 108 1.35 11.71 9.45
CA LEU A 108 2.01 12.79 8.71
C LEU A 108 1.13 14.04 8.57
N HIS A 109 -0.19 13.87 8.59
CA HIS A 109 -1.16 14.94 8.32
C HIS A 109 -2.23 15.04 9.41
N PRO A 110 -1.85 15.34 10.69
CA PRO A 110 -2.78 15.33 11.82
C PRO A 110 -3.89 16.35 11.71
N GLU A 111 -3.71 17.37 10.86
CA GLU A 111 -4.66 18.49 10.71
C GLU A 111 -5.55 18.37 9.47
N VAL A 112 -5.40 17.27 8.70
CA VAL A 112 -6.09 17.10 7.43
C VAL A 112 -7.38 16.31 7.62
N ALA A 113 -8.49 16.82 7.05
CA ALA A 113 -9.79 16.17 7.12
C ALA A 113 -9.79 14.78 6.48
N GLU A 114 -10.64 13.87 6.99
CA GLU A 114 -10.76 12.47 6.55
C GLU A 114 -10.92 12.35 5.03
N GLY A 115 -11.81 13.14 4.42
CA GLY A 115 -12.05 13.07 2.97
C GLY A 115 -10.79 13.37 2.13
N THR A 116 -9.88 14.19 2.65
CA THR A 116 -8.59 14.49 2.01
C THR A 116 -7.59 13.35 2.22
N LEU A 117 -7.52 12.79 3.43
CA LEU A 117 -6.71 11.59 3.71
C LEU A 117 -7.12 10.42 2.82
N ALA A 118 -8.42 10.23 2.61
CA ALA A 118 -8.95 9.20 1.70
C ALA A 118 -8.52 9.43 0.24
N LYS A 119 -8.49 10.69 -0.23
CA LYS A 119 -8.00 11.03 -1.58
C LYS A 119 -6.48 10.80 -1.71
N LEU A 120 -5.68 11.19 -0.69
CA LEU A 120 -4.24 10.91 -0.66
C LEU A 120 -3.97 9.42 -0.70
N ARG A 121 -4.67 8.63 0.10
CA ARG A 121 -4.58 7.17 0.07
C ARG A 121 -4.90 6.62 -1.32
N ALA A 122 -6.00 7.04 -1.93
CA ALA A 122 -6.39 6.59 -3.27
C ALA A 122 -5.37 6.99 -4.36
N ALA A 123 -4.64 8.09 -4.18
CA ALA A 123 -3.58 8.49 -5.09
C ALA A 123 -2.34 7.58 -5.01
N VAL A 124 -2.09 6.98 -3.84
CA VAL A 124 -0.95 6.11 -3.57
C VAL A 124 -1.30 4.63 -3.73
N VAL A 125 -2.48 4.22 -3.22
CA VAL A 125 -2.96 2.83 -3.27
C VAL A 125 -3.96 2.70 -4.43
N ASN A 126 -3.42 2.49 -5.61
CA ASN A 126 -4.20 2.19 -6.82
C ASN A 126 -3.41 1.29 -7.76
N SER A 127 -4.10 0.61 -8.65
CA SER A 127 -3.51 -0.39 -9.56
C SER A 127 -2.34 0.15 -10.39
N ARG A 128 -2.36 1.42 -10.78
CA ARG A 128 -1.26 2.03 -11.54
C ARG A 128 0.00 2.19 -10.69
N ALA A 129 -0.14 2.77 -9.48
CA ALA A 129 0.97 2.97 -8.56
C ALA A 129 1.59 1.63 -8.13
N LEU A 130 0.74 0.64 -7.81
CA LEU A 130 1.20 -0.70 -7.47
C LEU A 130 1.94 -1.37 -8.63
N ALA A 131 1.43 -1.21 -9.86
CA ALA A 131 2.11 -1.75 -11.04
C ALA A 131 3.49 -1.12 -11.27
N GLU A 132 3.66 0.18 -11.04
CA GLU A 132 4.97 0.84 -11.11
C GLU A 132 5.95 0.27 -10.05
N VAL A 133 5.47 0.05 -8.82
CA VAL A 133 6.23 -0.64 -7.77
C VAL A 133 6.62 -2.05 -8.25
N GLY A 134 5.68 -2.81 -8.81
CA GLY A 134 5.92 -4.14 -9.36
C GLY A 134 6.97 -4.15 -10.48
N ARG A 135 6.96 -3.14 -11.36
CA ARG A 135 7.99 -2.94 -12.39
C ARG A 135 9.34 -2.60 -11.78
N GLY A 136 9.38 -1.74 -10.79
CA GLY A 136 10.61 -1.40 -10.06
C GLY A 136 11.28 -2.60 -9.40
N LEU A 137 10.50 -3.58 -8.97
CA LEU A 137 10.97 -4.86 -8.43
C LEU A 137 11.22 -5.92 -9.52
N ASP A 138 10.89 -5.63 -10.79
CA ASP A 138 10.91 -6.58 -11.91
C ASP A 138 10.12 -7.87 -11.63
N LEU A 139 8.97 -7.73 -10.94
CA LEU A 139 8.13 -8.88 -10.56
C LEU A 139 7.64 -9.66 -11.77
N GLY A 140 7.38 -8.99 -12.89
CA GLY A 140 6.87 -9.61 -14.10
C GLY A 140 7.73 -10.79 -14.59
N ALA A 141 9.05 -10.75 -14.37
CA ALA A 141 9.96 -11.84 -14.72
C ALA A 141 9.68 -13.13 -13.94
N PHE A 142 9.15 -13.00 -12.71
CA PHE A 142 8.99 -14.10 -11.77
C PHE A 142 7.54 -14.62 -11.69
N ILE A 143 6.56 -13.89 -12.24
CA ILE A 143 5.14 -14.30 -12.19
C ILE A 143 4.94 -15.55 -13.05
N ARG A 144 4.25 -16.52 -12.48
CA ARG A 144 3.86 -17.77 -13.15
C ARG A 144 2.52 -17.52 -13.86
N LEU A 145 2.58 -17.43 -15.17
CA LEU A 145 1.43 -17.18 -16.05
C LEU A 145 1.09 -18.39 -16.89
N GLY A 146 -0.20 -18.57 -17.21
CA GLY A 146 -0.63 -19.47 -18.25
C GLY A 146 -0.20 -18.95 -19.63
N LYS A 147 -0.03 -19.86 -20.60
CA LYS A 147 0.45 -19.53 -21.95
C LYS A 147 -0.39 -18.45 -22.66
N GLY A 148 -1.72 -18.49 -22.46
CA GLY A 148 -2.61 -17.51 -23.05
C GLY A 148 -2.38 -16.11 -22.49
N GLU A 149 -2.26 -15.97 -21.18
CA GLU A 149 -2.01 -14.68 -20.51
C GLU A 149 -0.60 -14.16 -20.83
N GLU A 150 0.40 -15.04 -20.82
CA GLU A 150 1.77 -14.69 -21.18
C GLU A 150 1.88 -14.19 -22.63
N GLY A 151 1.19 -14.84 -23.58
CA GLY A 151 1.16 -14.47 -25.00
C GLY A 151 0.50 -13.10 -25.26
N THR A 152 -0.31 -12.58 -24.34
CA THR A 152 -0.95 -11.25 -24.41
C THR A 152 -0.23 -10.19 -23.59
N GLY A 153 1.01 -10.42 -23.19
CA GLY A 153 1.83 -9.46 -22.44
C GLY A 153 1.51 -9.41 -20.95
N GLY A 154 0.95 -10.48 -20.38
CA GLY A 154 0.54 -10.56 -18.97
C GLY A 154 1.63 -10.18 -17.96
N ARG A 155 2.92 -10.39 -18.32
CA ARG A 155 4.07 -10.05 -17.43
C ARG A 155 4.20 -8.56 -17.13
N ASP A 156 3.70 -7.67 -18.01
CA ASP A 156 3.73 -6.20 -17.83
C ASP A 156 2.33 -5.60 -17.65
N LYS A 157 1.31 -6.43 -17.53
CA LYS A 157 -0.07 -5.98 -17.34
C LYS A 157 -0.26 -5.39 -15.95
N SER A 158 -0.70 -4.13 -15.89
CA SER A 158 -0.78 -3.38 -14.64
C SER A 158 -1.63 -4.07 -13.57
N SER A 159 -2.76 -4.68 -13.92
CA SER A 159 -3.58 -5.41 -12.94
C SER A 159 -2.81 -6.59 -12.34
N ILE A 160 -2.13 -7.41 -13.17
CA ILE A 160 -1.40 -8.59 -12.70
C ILE A 160 -0.20 -8.20 -11.82
N LEU A 161 0.50 -7.12 -12.19
CA LEU A 161 1.61 -6.60 -11.38
C LEU A 161 1.12 -6.06 -10.04
N ALA A 162 0.01 -5.31 -10.03
CA ALA A 162 -0.59 -4.78 -8.81
C ALA A 162 -1.02 -5.90 -7.86
N ASP A 163 -1.82 -6.85 -8.34
CA ASP A 163 -2.29 -8.01 -7.58
C ASP A 163 -1.10 -8.82 -7.01
N THR A 164 0.00 -8.92 -7.78
CA THR A 164 1.21 -9.62 -7.33
C THR A 164 1.95 -8.86 -6.25
N VAL A 165 2.03 -7.51 -6.31
CA VAL A 165 2.62 -6.69 -5.23
C VAL A 165 1.84 -6.90 -3.93
N GLU A 166 0.52 -6.83 -3.98
CA GLU A 166 -0.33 -7.08 -2.82
C GLU A 166 -0.13 -8.51 -2.30
N ALA A 167 -0.09 -9.51 -3.19
CA ALA A 167 0.15 -10.89 -2.79
C ALA A 167 1.52 -11.08 -2.11
N VAL A 168 2.57 -10.38 -2.54
CA VAL A 168 3.89 -10.39 -1.90
C VAL A 168 3.83 -9.75 -0.51
N ILE A 169 3.13 -8.60 -0.36
CA ILE A 169 2.89 -7.98 0.95
C ILE A 169 2.18 -8.96 1.89
N GLY A 170 1.12 -9.62 1.41
CA GLY A 170 0.40 -10.64 2.16
C GLY A 170 1.27 -11.84 2.56
N ALA A 171 2.19 -12.26 1.68
CA ALA A 171 3.14 -13.32 1.96
C ALA A 171 4.16 -12.93 3.04
N ILE A 172 4.75 -11.72 2.95
CA ILE A 172 5.66 -11.19 3.98
C ILE A 172 4.94 -11.10 5.33
N TYR A 173 3.70 -10.60 5.34
CA TYR A 173 2.91 -10.52 6.56
C TYR A 173 2.69 -11.89 7.22
N LEU A 174 2.34 -12.91 6.44
CA LEU A 174 2.11 -14.26 6.98
C LEU A 174 3.38 -14.94 7.48
N ASP A 175 4.51 -14.70 6.83
CA ASP A 175 5.78 -15.32 7.14
C ASP A 175 6.52 -14.62 8.28
N GLN A 176 6.52 -13.29 8.30
CA GLN A 176 7.39 -12.48 9.17
C GLN A 176 6.64 -11.45 10.01
N GLY A 177 5.32 -11.39 9.91
CA GLY A 177 4.49 -10.52 10.72
C GLY A 177 4.33 -9.09 10.19
N LEU A 178 3.58 -8.28 10.96
CA LEU A 178 3.19 -6.93 10.55
C LEU A 178 4.38 -5.97 10.46
N ASP A 179 5.34 -6.06 11.36
CA ASP A 179 6.49 -5.15 11.38
C ASP A 179 7.30 -5.25 10.08
N SER A 180 7.63 -6.47 9.64
CA SER A 180 8.34 -6.71 8.38
C SER A 180 7.53 -6.26 7.16
N ALA A 181 6.22 -6.50 7.15
CA ALA A 181 5.34 -6.01 6.09
C ALA A 181 5.26 -4.48 6.07
N THR A 182 5.25 -3.84 7.23
CA THR A 182 5.28 -2.38 7.39
C THR A 182 6.56 -1.79 6.83
N ASP A 183 7.73 -2.33 7.19
CA ASP A 183 9.02 -1.88 6.68
C ASP A 183 9.12 -2.05 5.15
N PHE A 184 8.59 -3.15 4.62
CA PHE A 184 8.52 -3.39 3.17
C PHE A 184 7.66 -2.34 2.46
N VAL A 185 6.47 -2.06 3.00
CA VAL A 185 5.56 -1.05 2.44
C VAL A 185 6.21 0.35 2.50
N HIS A 186 6.76 0.75 3.63
CA HIS A 186 7.44 2.04 3.77
C HIS A 186 8.55 2.23 2.75
N ARG A 187 9.42 1.24 2.60
CA ARG A 187 10.52 1.30 1.62
C ARG A 187 10.05 1.60 0.20
N LEU A 188 8.89 1.06 -0.21
CA LEU A 188 8.39 1.17 -1.57
C LEU A 188 7.42 2.33 -1.77
N PHE A 189 6.62 2.67 -0.76
CA PHE A 189 5.51 3.62 -0.90
C PHE A 189 5.78 5.00 -0.29
N ASP A 190 6.74 5.17 0.64
CA ASP A 190 7.06 6.48 1.20
C ASP A 190 7.44 7.52 0.14
N PRO A 191 8.22 7.19 -0.92
CA PRO A 191 8.47 8.13 -2.01
C PRO A 191 7.18 8.57 -2.73
N LEU A 192 6.24 7.65 -2.95
CA LEU A 192 4.95 7.93 -3.58
C LEU A 192 4.05 8.77 -2.68
N ILE A 193 4.06 8.51 -1.37
CA ILE A 193 3.34 9.30 -0.36
C ILE A 193 3.86 10.75 -0.38
N ALA A 194 5.19 10.92 -0.33
CA ALA A 194 5.81 12.23 -0.36
C ALA A 194 5.52 13.01 -1.66
N GLU A 195 5.57 12.34 -2.82
CA GLU A 195 5.23 12.93 -4.10
C GLU A 195 3.74 13.34 -4.17
N SER A 196 2.83 12.45 -3.72
CA SER A 196 1.40 12.74 -3.75
C SER A 196 1.04 13.95 -2.88
N ALA A 197 1.70 14.09 -1.73
CA ALA A 197 1.55 15.25 -0.86
C ALA A 197 2.06 16.55 -1.51
N GLN A 198 3.20 16.50 -2.23
CA GLN A 198 3.77 17.66 -2.93
C GLN A 198 2.92 18.10 -4.14
N LEU A 199 2.37 17.14 -4.88
CA LEU A 199 1.51 17.41 -6.04
C LEU A 199 0.11 17.92 -5.64
N GLY A 200 -0.19 17.96 -4.33
CA GLY A 200 -1.52 18.35 -3.83
C GLY A 200 -2.61 17.37 -4.29
N ALA A 201 -2.23 16.14 -4.62
CA ALA A 201 -3.10 15.13 -5.25
C ALA A 201 -4.32 14.72 -4.42
N GLY A 202 -4.39 15.15 -3.17
CA GLY A 202 -5.53 14.92 -2.29
C GLY A 202 -5.89 16.13 -1.43
N LEU A 203 -4.98 17.07 -1.27
CA LEU A 203 -5.19 18.26 -0.45
C LEU A 203 -5.87 19.34 -1.28
N ASP A 204 -7.18 19.45 -1.17
CA ASP A 204 -7.89 20.62 -1.66
C ASP A 204 -7.75 21.74 -0.61
N TRP A 205 -6.53 22.31 -0.54
CA TRP A 205 -6.25 23.41 0.36
C TRP A 205 -7.20 24.57 0.20
N LYS A 206 -7.78 24.74 -1.00
CA LYS A 206 -8.77 25.79 -1.26
C LYS A 206 -10.06 25.50 -0.48
N THR A 207 -10.54 24.25 -0.50
CA THR A 207 -11.70 23.83 0.29
C THR A 207 -11.39 23.90 1.79
N SER A 208 -10.23 23.38 2.22
CA SER A 208 -9.81 23.43 3.62
C SER A 208 -9.68 24.86 4.16
N LEU A 209 -9.16 25.78 3.34
CA LEU A 209 -9.10 27.21 3.70
C LEU A 209 -10.48 27.81 3.78
N GLN A 210 -11.39 27.49 2.85
CA GLN A 210 -12.76 27.97 2.87
C GLN A 210 -13.53 27.50 4.12
N GLU A 211 -13.36 26.22 4.50
CA GLU A 211 -13.94 25.66 5.73
C GLU A 211 -13.39 26.35 6.98
N LEU A 212 -12.06 26.53 7.06
CA LEU A 212 -11.43 27.21 8.19
C LEU A 212 -11.91 28.66 8.32
N THR A 213 -11.90 29.43 7.20
CA THR A 213 -12.31 30.84 7.21
C THR A 213 -13.79 31.01 7.56
N ALA A 214 -14.65 30.06 7.15
CA ALA A 214 -16.04 30.00 7.54
C ALA A 214 -16.20 29.71 9.05
N ALA A 215 -15.44 28.73 9.58
CA ALA A 215 -15.47 28.35 10.98
C ALA A 215 -15.01 29.50 11.92
N VAL A 216 -13.98 30.26 11.51
CA VAL A 216 -13.49 31.41 12.28
C VAL A 216 -14.20 32.73 11.94
N GLY A 217 -15.11 32.73 10.96
CA GLY A 217 -15.98 33.89 10.66
C GLY A 217 -15.28 35.08 9.99
N ILE A 218 -14.13 34.88 9.27
CA ILE A 218 -13.34 35.96 8.69
C ILE A 218 -13.64 36.24 7.21
N GLY A 219 -14.50 35.46 6.57
CA GLY A 219 -14.95 35.68 5.19
C GLY A 219 -14.54 34.57 4.21
N VAL A 220 -14.76 34.80 2.91
CA VAL A 220 -14.49 33.82 1.85
C VAL A 220 -13.12 34.12 1.25
N PRO A 221 -12.25 33.10 1.01
CA PRO A 221 -10.96 33.29 0.38
C PRO A 221 -11.10 33.66 -1.11
N GLU A 222 -10.29 34.61 -1.54
CA GLU A 222 -10.11 35.01 -2.93
C GLU A 222 -8.66 34.76 -3.36
N TYR A 223 -8.43 34.49 -4.66
CA TYR A 223 -7.10 34.23 -5.18
C TYR A 223 -6.71 35.22 -6.24
N VAL A 224 -5.63 35.96 -6.02
CA VAL A 224 -5.04 36.87 -7.00
C VAL A 224 -3.86 36.16 -7.64
N VAL A 225 -3.97 35.86 -8.95
CA VAL A 225 -2.94 35.11 -9.67
C VAL A 225 -2.24 36.02 -10.66
N THR A 226 -0.90 36.00 -10.64
CA THR A 226 -0.03 36.64 -11.62
C THR A 226 0.77 35.58 -12.37
N GLU A 227 1.18 35.88 -13.60
CA GLU A 227 2.03 34.99 -14.39
C GLU A 227 3.31 35.72 -14.81
N SER A 228 4.42 34.97 -14.86
CA SER A 228 5.73 35.49 -15.28
C SER A 228 6.51 34.42 -16.03
N GLY A 229 7.49 34.82 -16.83
CA GLY A 229 8.33 33.94 -17.64
C GLY A 229 7.82 33.76 -19.09
N PRO A 230 8.67 33.17 -19.96
CA PRO A 230 8.32 32.89 -21.35
C PRO A 230 7.31 31.73 -21.43
N ASP A 231 6.60 31.62 -22.57
CA ASP A 231 5.48 30.68 -22.74
C ASP A 231 5.82 29.19 -22.44
N HIS A 232 7.07 28.80 -22.65
CA HIS A 232 7.55 27.43 -22.39
C HIS A 232 8.04 27.19 -20.95
N GLU A 233 8.16 28.27 -20.14
CA GLU A 233 8.58 28.21 -18.73
C GLU A 233 7.75 29.15 -17.85
N LYS A 234 6.45 29.24 -18.12
CA LYS A 234 5.55 30.08 -17.32
C LYS A 234 5.52 29.63 -15.86
N THR A 235 5.70 30.60 -14.98
CA THR A 235 5.50 30.45 -13.54
C THR A 235 4.29 31.26 -13.12
N PHE A 236 3.40 30.66 -12.38
CA PHE A 236 2.22 31.30 -11.79
C PHE A 236 2.49 31.56 -10.31
N THR A 237 2.13 32.74 -9.84
CA THR A 237 2.17 33.11 -8.43
C THR A 237 0.78 33.51 -8.00
N ALA A 238 0.27 32.90 -6.92
CA ALA A 238 -1.02 33.22 -6.33
C ALA A 238 -0.84 33.79 -4.93
N ALA A 239 -1.69 34.75 -4.58
CA ALA A 239 -1.90 35.22 -3.21
C ALA A 239 -3.32 34.82 -2.77
N ALA A 240 -3.44 34.22 -1.59
CA ALA A 240 -4.72 33.93 -0.96
C ALA A 240 -5.10 35.07 -0.04
N ARG A 241 -6.20 35.74 -0.35
CA ARG A 241 -6.71 36.93 0.32
C ARG A 241 -8.03 36.62 1.00
N VAL A 242 -8.19 37.08 2.25
CA VAL A 242 -9.42 36.92 3.02
C VAL A 242 -9.79 38.30 3.59
N ALA A 243 -11.01 38.76 3.38
CA ALA A 243 -11.48 40.09 3.82
C ALA A 243 -10.54 41.24 3.39
N GLY A 244 -9.88 41.11 2.24
CA GLY A 244 -8.97 42.13 1.70
C GLY A 244 -7.53 42.05 2.18
N GLU A 245 -7.20 41.19 3.12
CA GLU A 245 -5.84 40.96 3.63
C GLU A 245 -5.21 39.69 3.00
N ASP A 246 -3.92 39.73 2.68
CA ASP A 246 -3.16 38.61 2.15
C ASP A 246 -2.67 37.71 3.31
N TYR A 247 -3.10 36.46 3.34
CA TYR A 247 -2.74 35.49 4.38
C TYR A 247 -1.68 34.49 3.94
N GLY A 248 -1.51 34.28 2.63
CA GLY A 248 -0.54 33.34 2.12
C GLY A 248 -0.27 33.50 0.63
N SER A 249 0.86 33.02 0.18
CA SER A 249 1.25 33.00 -1.24
C SER A 249 1.87 31.69 -1.64
N GLY A 250 1.79 31.37 -2.96
CA GLY A 250 2.36 30.17 -3.51
C GLY A 250 2.69 30.33 -4.99
N SER A 251 3.70 29.61 -5.46
CA SER A 251 4.10 29.60 -6.87
C SER A 251 4.09 28.18 -7.43
N GLY A 252 3.76 28.05 -8.72
CA GLY A 252 3.70 26.75 -9.38
C GLY A 252 3.76 26.85 -10.90
N ARG A 253 3.81 25.71 -11.57
CA ARG A 253 3.81 25.60 -13.04
C ARG A 253 2.41 25.76 -13.66
N SER A 254 1.37 25.80 -12.82
CA SER A 254 0.00 26.06 -13.23
C SER A 254 -0.70 26.98 -12.23
N LYS A 255 -1.76 27.68 -12.68
CA LYS A 255 -2.62 28.49 -11.80
C LYS A 255 -3.15 27.66 -10.62
N LYS A 256 -3.61 26.43 -10.90
CA LYS A 256 -4.15 25.51 -9.88
C LYS A 256 -3.10 25.19 -8.80
N GLU A 257 -1.87 24.88 -9.20
CA GLU A 257 -0.78 24.58 -8.27
C GLU A 257 -0.41 25.79 -7.41
N ALA A 258 -0.30 26.97 -8.02
CA ALA A 258 -0.02 28.21 -7.29
C ALA A 258 -1.12 28.55 -6.28
N GLU A 259 -2.38 28.42 -6.67
CA GLU A 259 -3.54 28.65 -5.79
C GLU A 259 -3.59 27.67 -4.64
N GLN A 260 -3.31 26.39 -4.85
CA GLN A 260 -3.27 25.36 -3.79
C GLN A 260 -2.18 25.67 -2.75
N LYS A 261 -0.97 26.04 -3.21
CA LYS A 261 0.13 26.44 -2.32
C LYS A 261 -0.17 27.73 -1.55
N ALA A 262 -0.81 28.69 -2.19
CA ALA A 262 -1.26 29.92 -1.53
C ALA A 262 -2.33 29.63 -0.46
N ALA A 263 -3.26 28.73 -0.77
CA ALA A 263 -4.29 28.28 0.17
C ALA A 263 -3.68 27.57 1.39
N GLU A 264 -2.71 26.67 1.17
CA GLU A 264 -1.97 26.00 2.25
C GLU A 264 -1.28 27.01 3.18
N SER A 265 -0.53 27.95 2.58
CA SER A 265 0.18 28.99 3.34
C SER A 265 -0.79 29.83 4.18
N ALA A 266 -1.91 30.25 3.59
CA ALA A 266 -2.95 31.02 4.28
C ALA A 266 -3.63 30.21 5.38
N TRP A 267 -3.95 28.95 5.14
CA TRP A 267 -4.57 28.06 6.11
C TRP A 267 -3.70 27.94 7.37
N ARG A 268 -2.40 27.67 7.19
CA ARG A 268 -1.42 27.56 8.27
C ARG A 268 -1.31 28.86 9.07
N ALA A 269 -1.25 30.01 8.38
CA ALA A 269 -1.16 31.32 9.02
C ALA A 269 -2.40 31.68 9.85
N ILE A 270 -3.60 31.43 9.31
CA ILE A 270 -4.87 31.71 10.00
C ILE A 270 -5.02 30.77 11.20
N LYS A 271 -4.70 29.49 11.04
CA LYS A 271 -4.76 28.53 12.13
C LYS A 271 -3.83 28.90 13.30
N ALA A 272 -2.57 29.20 13.02
CA ALA A 272 -1.61 29.63 14.02
C ALA A 272 -2.04 30.92 14.75
N LYS A 273 -2.61 31.88 14.02
CA LYS A 273 -3.14 33.13 14.60
C LYS A 273 -4.34 32.85 15.53
N HIS A 274 -5.21 31.92 15.16
CA HIS A 274 -6.39 31.56 15.94
C HIS A 274 -6.03 30.77 17.20
N GLU A 275 -5.07 29.85 17.10
CA GLU A 275 -4.55 29.10 18.25
C GLU A 275 -3.81 30.00 19.25
N ALA A 276 -2.98 30.92 18.78
CA ALA A 276 -2.30 31.91 19.64
C ALA A 276 -3.25 32.90 20.33
N GLY A 277 -4.45 33.11 19.79
CA GLY A 277 -5.48 34.00 20.39
C GLY A 277 -6.42 33.29 21.37
N ARG A 278 -6.32 31.97 21.57
CA ARG A 278 -7.11 31.28 22.60
C ARG A 278 -6.47 31.47 23.97
N PRO A 279 -7.20 32.00 24.97
CA PRO A 279 -6.71 32.00 26.32
C PRO A 279 -6.60 30.55 26.82
N ASP A 280 -5.46 30.20 27.45
CA ASP A 280 -5.22 28.92 28.09
C ASP A 280 -6.34 28.58 29.06
N GLY A 281 -7.11 27.51 28.78
CA GLY A 281 -8.00 26.97 29.82
C GLY A 281 -9.35 26.37 29.45
N ASP A 282 -9.60 25.88 28.22
CA ASP A 282 -10.81 25.08 27.98
C ASP A 282 -10.47 23.67 27.49
N PRO A 283 -10.51 22.61 28.35
CA PRO A 283 -10.23 21.23 27.98
C PRO A 283 -11.38 20.53 27.25
N ALA A 284 -12.48 21.21 26.90
CA ALA A 284 -13.69 20.56 26.38
C ALA A 284 -13.73 20.37 24.87
N ALA A 285 -12.68 20.74 24.10
CA ALA A 285 -12.67 20.66 22.64
C ALA A 285 -11.71 19.60 22.04
N ALA A 286 -11.27 18.61 22.83
CA ALA A 286 -10.36 17.55 22.38
C ALA A 286 -11.08 16.28 21.88
N LEU A 287 -12.41 16.29 21.73
CA LEU A 287 -13.21 15.16 21.23
C LEU A 287 -14.24 15.70 20.22
N GLY A 288 -13.81 15.81 18.97
CA GLY A 288 -14.67 16.09 17.82
C GLY A 288 -14.04 15.53 16.57
#